data_e2cd4b715ff517e8539b355e63eace73
#
_entry.id   e2cd4b715ff517e8539b355e63eace73
#
_cell.length_a   1.000
_cell.length_b   1.000
_cell.length_c   1.000
_cell.angle_alpha   90.00
_cell.angle_beta   90.00
_cell.angle_gamma   90.00
#
_symmetry.space_group_name_H-M   'P 1'
#
loop_
_entity.id
_entity.type
_entity.pdbx_description
1 polymer ?
#
loop_
_entity_poly.entity_id
_entity_poly.type
_entity_poly.pdbx_seq_one_letter_code
_entity_poly.pdbx_strand_id
1 'polypeptide(L)'
;MVAEHKIDRQKLISGHNPVLTEIATDSPLTVGNGELAFTADITGMQTLYEEYQELPLCTMSQWGWHTKPVSREKYNYTLDDLVMTEYVNREGRLLKYPQDKKVGNEDVYNWLRENPHRLNLVRVRLQWEEESISAEDITGVRQELVLYEGILYSEFQIRNNACRVRTACHNEGRDILAFSLESEALKEKKISIVLDFPYGASDITASDWTQNDRHRTTILQTSDEKMLLWRQLDRDEYYAGIYAQGGKIRKEGSHTLRIFANGEKLDISIALGKQKEQAECLSAQEVMNASKRGG
;
A
#
# COMPACT_ATOMS: atom_id res chain seq x y z
N MET A 1 -15.28 50.28 -4.09
CA MET A 1 -15.04 48.91 -4.57
C MET A 1 -13.94 48.33 -3.66
N VAL A 2 -14.31 47.41 -2.79
CA VAL A 2 -13.33 46.66 -1.99
C VAL A 2 -12.72 45.66 -2.95
N ALA A 3 -11.42 45.73 -3.19
CA ALA A 3 -10.72 44.73 -3.99
C ALA A 3 -10.89 43.37 -3.25
N GLU A 4 -11.58 42.42 -3.88
CA GLU A 4 -11.59 41.03 -3.41
C GLU A 4 -10.15 40.53 -3.44
N HIS A 5 -9.50 40.46 -2.28
CA HIS A 5 -8.23 39.80 -2.15
C HIS A 5 -8.46 38.27 -2.31
N LYS A 6 -8.27 37.80 -3.54
CA LYS A 6 -8.33 36.38 -3.84
C LYS A 6 -7.19 35.68 -3.10
N ILE A 7 -7.54 34.74 -2.21
CA ILE A 7 -6.56 33.97 -1.44
C ILE A 7 -5.74 33.12 -2.43
N ASP A 8 -4.42 33.26 -2.40
CA ASP A 8 -3.51 32.36 -3.11
C ASP A 8 -3.37 31.06 -2.30
N ARG A 9 -4.19 30.09 -2.66
CA ARG A 9 -4.26 28.79 -1.98
C ARG A 9 -2.96 28.00 -2.10
N GLN A 10 -2.30 28.04 -3.25
CA GLN A 10 -1.03 27.35 -3.47
C GLN A 10 0.04 27.89 -2.51
N LYS A 11 0.21 29.20 -2.44
CA LYS A 11 1.16 29.84 -1.55
C LYS A 11 0.87 29.54 -0.06
N LEU A 12 -0.43 29.54 0.31
CA LEU A 12 -0.83 29.24 1.68
C LEU A 12 -0.50 27.79 2.05
N ILE A 13 -0.90 26.82 1.21
CA ILE A 13 -0.69 25.39 1.48
C ILE A 13 0.80 25.03 1.45
N SER A 14 1.57 25.59 0.52
CA SER A 14 3.01 25.30 0.40
C SER A 14 3.82 25.68 1.65
N GLY A 15 3.30 26.61 2.48
CA GLY A 15 3.90 26.92 3.78
C GLY A 15 3.74 25.84 4.84
N HIS A 16 2.97 24.79 4.55
CA HIS A 16 2.69 23.68 5.48
C HIS A 16 3.18 22.31 4.98
N ASN A 17 4.00 22.28 3.94
CA ASN A 17 4.59 21.02 3.47
C ASN A 17 5.40 20.36 4.58
N PRO A 18 5.11 19.11 4.98
CA PRO A 18 5.96 18.38 5.92
C PRO A 18 7.30 18.05 5.26
N VAL A 19 8.38 18.26 6.00
CA VAL A 19 9.75 17.95 5.56
C VAL A 19 10.43 17.11 6.63
N LEU A 20 10.94 15.95 6.23
CA LEU A 20 11.74 15.06 7.08
C LEU A 20 13.19 15.10 6.63
N THR A 21 14.12 15.18 7.57
CA THR A 21 15.58 15.17 7.35
C THR A 21 16.27 14.01 8.08
N GLU A 22 15.49 13.14 8.69
CA GLU A 22 15.91 11.93 9.37
C GLU A 22 14.85 10.82 9.18
N ILE A 23 15.19 9.59 9.53
CA ILE A 23 14.26 8.47 9.50
C ILE A 23 13.32 8.61 10.71
N ALA A 24 12.07 8.97 10.44
CA ALA A 24 11.03 9.19 11.45
C ALA A 24 10.02 8.03 11.43
N THR A 25 10.23 7.01 12.27
CA THR A 25 9.40 5.80 12.29
C THR A 25 8.03 6.03 12.92
N ASP A 26 7.87 7.11 13.66
CA ASP A 26 6.61 7.56 14.30
C ASP A 26 5.80 8.54 13.43
N SER A 27 6.34 8.98 12.29
CA SER A 27 5.75 10.03 11.45
C SER A 27 5.89 9.75 9.94
N PRO A 28 5.56 8.53 9.45
CA PRO A 28 5.66 8.24 8.02
C PRO A 28 4.70 9.12 7.21
N LEU A 29 5.14 9.54 6.01
CA LEU A 29 4.30 10.35 5.12
C LEU A 29 3.46 9.47 4.21
N THR A 30 2.26 9.96 3.87
CA THR A 30 1.28 9.20 3.09
C THR A 30 0.83 10.00 1.87
N VAL A 31 0.77 9.35 0.70
CA VAL A 31 0.09 9.83 -0.49
C VAL A 31 -1.21 9.05 -0.69
N GLY A 32 -2.23 9.70 -1.26
CA GLY A 32 -3.52 9.04 -1.47
C GLY A 32 -4.51 9.93 -2.19
N ASN A 33 -5.69 9.37 -2.50
CA ASN A 33 -6.77 10.06 -3.22
C ASN A 33 -8.12 10.05 -2.45
N GLY A 34 -8.10 9.68 -1.17
CA GLY A 34 -9.30 9.50 -0.35
C GLY A 34 -9.88 8.08 -0.39
N GLU A 35 -9.55 7.28 -1.40
CA GLU A 35 -9.95 5.87 -1.53
C GLU A 35 -8.77 4.91 -1.36
N LEU A 36 -7.63 5.23 -1.97
CA LEU A 36 -6.34 4.54 -1.81
C LEU A 36 -5.40 5.39 -0.97
N ALA A 37 -4.63 4.75 -0.09
CA ALA A 37 -3.55 5.34 0.68
C ALA A 37 -2.29 4.47 0.59
N PHE A 38 -1.16 5.12 0.39
CA PHE A 38 0.17 4.51 0.39
C PHE A 38 1.05 5.24 1.41
N THR A 39 1.41 4.57 2.48
CA THR A 39 2.30 5.11 3.51
C THR A 39 3.73 4.70 3.18
N ALA A 40 4.61 5.69 3.11
CA ALA A 40 5.99 5.53 2.69
C ALA A 40 6.98 5.84 3.83
N ASP A 41 8.11 5.16 3.83
CA ASP A 41 9.29 5.55 4.61
C ASP A 41 10.06 6.68 3.91
N ILE A 42 11.24 7.01 4.44
CA ILE A 42 12.10 8.07 3.94
C ILE A 42 12.57 7.87 2.49
N THR A 43 12.52 6.66 1.97
CA THR A 43 12.86 6.35 0.56
C THR A 43 11.75 6.71 -0.43
N GLY A 44 10.58 7.12 0.06
CA GLY A 44 9.37 7.31 -0.76
C GLY A 44 8.71 6.00 -1.18
N MET A 45 9.17 4.88 -0.64
CA MET A 45 8.63 3.53 -0.82
C MET A 45 8.40 2.88 0.56
N GLN A 46 8.47 1.55 0.67
CA GLN A 46 8.29 0.80 1.91
C GLN A 46 9.53 -0.08 2.16
N THR A 47 10.72 0.51 1.96
CA THR A 47 12.00 -0.20 2.01
C THR A 47 12.38 -0.61 3.42
N LEU A 48 12.17 0.30 4.38
CA LEU A 48 12.50 0.12 5.80
C LEU A 48 11.32 -0.40 6.62
N TYR A 49 10.46 -1.22 6.04
CA TYR A 49 9.21 -1.67 6.69
C TYR A 49 9.43 -2.36 8.05
N GLU A 50 10.59 -2.96 8.29
CA GLU A 50 10.93 -3.60 9.55
C GLU A 50 11.14 -2.61 10.69
N GLU A 51 11.50 -1.37 10.39
CA GLU A 51 11.68 -0.30 11.39
C GLU A 51 10.34 0.31 11.85
N TYR A 52 9.26 0.16 11.07
CA TYR A 52 7.97 0.80 11.31
C TYR A 52 6.98 -0.17 12.00
N GLN A 53 7.30 -0.60 13.25
CA GLN A 53 6.50 -1.59 13.98
C GLN A 53 5.21 -1.03 14.56
N GLU A 54 5.23 0.22 15.06
CA GLU A 54 4.05 0.85 15.68
C GLU A 54 3.13 1.52 14.66
N LEU A 55 3.70 2.03 13.55
CA LEU A 55 2.97 2.62 12.42
C LEU A 55 3.35 1.90 11.12
N PRO A 56 2.80 0.71 10.87
CA PRO A 56 3.17 -0.10 9.72
C PRO A 56 2.96 0.60 8.37
N LEU A 57 3.91 0.43 7.47
CA LEU A 57 3.82 0.94 6.11
C LEU A 57 2.88 0.05 5.31
N CYS A 58 1.73 0.60 4.91
CA CYS A 58 0.68 -0.15 4.23
C CYS A 58 0.26 0.51 2.92
N THR A 59 -0.26 -0.32 2.01
CA THR A 59 -0.99 0.09 0.81
C THR A 59 -2.42 -0.38 0.96
N MET A 60 -3.34 0.53 1.24
CA MET A 60 -4.72 0.19 1.55
C MET A 60 -5.71 0.94 0.67
N SER A 61 -6.75 0.23 0.19
CA SER A 61 -7.88 0.86 -0.49
C SER A 61 -9.18 0.62 0.28
N GLN A 62 -10.16 1.51 0.09
CA GLN A 62 -11.49 1.40 0.71
C GLN A 62 -12.18 0.06 0.42
N TRP A 63 -11.94 -0.54 -0.74
CA TRP A 63 -12.51 -1.83 -1.16
C TRP A 63 -11.65 -3.04 -0.72
N GLY A 64 -10.42 -2.82 -0.25
CA GLY A 64 -9.45 -3.85 0.12
C GLY A 64 -9.79 -4.51 1.45
N TRP A 65 -10.70 -5.49 1.42
CA TRP A 65 -11.12 -6.27 2.57
C TRP A 65 -10.88 -7.75 2.34
N HIS A 66 -10.58 -8.46 3.41
CA HIS A 66 -10.39 -9.90 3.41
C HIS A 66 -11.13 -10.53 4.59
N THR A 67 -11.70 -11.71 4.34
CA THR A 67 -12.32 -12.54 5.37
C THR A 67 -11.61 -13.89 5.44
N LYS A 68 -10.87 -14.10 6.52
CA LYS A 68 -10.19 -15.36 6.79
C LYS A 68 -11.23 -16.44 7.12
N PRO A 69 -11.19 -17.63 6.49
CA PRO A 69 -12.11 -18.70 6.80
C PRO A 69 -11.89 -19.22 8.23
N VAL A 70 -12.97 -19.69 8.87
CA VAL A 70 -12.94 -20.29 10.21
C VAL A 70 -12.10 -21.57 10.20
N SER A 71 -12.30 -22.43 9.19
CA SER A 71 -11.57 -23.67 9.00
C SER A 71 -11.60 -24.06 7.51
N ARG A 72 -11.02 -25.21 7.16
CA ARG A 72 -11.11 -25.77 5.80
C ARG A 72 -12.53 -26.13 5.39
N GLU A 73 -13.41 -26.46 6.36
CA GLU A 73 -14.76 -26.94 6.16
C GLU A 73 -15.81 -25.83 6.37
N LYS A 74 -15.51 -24.84 7.22
CA LYS A 74 -16.41 -23.75 7.59
C LYS A 74 -15.81 -22.41 7.22
N TYR A 75 -16.44 -21.70 6.29
CA TYR A 75 -15.95 -20.39 5.86
C TYR A 75 -16.32 -19.28 6.84
N ASN A 76 -17.57 -19.20 7.29
CA ASN A 76 -18.06 -18.16 8.19
C ASN A 76 -18.71 -18.76 9.43
N TYR A 77 -18.66 -18.02 10.53
CA TYR A 77 -19.65 -18.10 11.60
C TYR A 77 -20.90 -17.30 11.24
N THR A 78 -22.03 -17.67 11.84
CA THR A 78 -23.32 -17.01 11.70
C THR A 78 -23.84 -16.57 13.05
N LEU A 79 -24.94 -15.82 13.06
CA LEU A 79 -25.60 -15.41 14.32
C LEU A 79 -26.05 -16.60 15.18
N ASP A 80 -26.34 -17.75 14.56
CA ASP A 80 -26.75 -18.98 15.27
C ASP A 80 -25.59 -19.63 16.04
N ASP A 81 -24.34 -19.32 15.67
CA ASP A 81 -23.15 -19.77 16.39
C ASP A 81 -22.87 -18.92 17.66
N LEU A 82 -23.58 -17.80 17.85
CA LEU A 82 -23.32 -16.86 18.94
C LEU A 82 -24.18 -17.16 20.19
N VAL A 83 -23.56 -17.10 21.36
CA VAL A 83 -24.26 -17.07 22.63
C VAL A 83 -24.74 -15.65 22.91
N MET A 84 -26.06 -15.43 22.80
CA MET A 84 -26.68 -14.13 23.01
C MET A 84 -26.93 -13.86 24.50
N THR A 85 -26.74 -12.58 24.92
CA THR A 85 -27.17 -12.09 26.21
C THR A 85 -28.52 -11.40 26.07
N GLU A 86 -29.48 -11.74 26.93
CA GLU A 86 -30.84 -11.23 26.88
C GLU A 86 -30.97 -10.02 27.84
N TYR A 87 -31.60 -8.96 27.34
CA TYR A 87 -31.91 -7.74 28.10
C TYR A 87 -33.37 -7.39 27.87
N VAL A 88 -34.03 -6.95 28.95
CA VAL A 88 -35.38 -6.41 28.86
C VAL A 88 -35.29 -4.89 28.85
N ASN A 89 -35.81 -4.24 27.79
CA ASN A 89 -35.85 -2.78 27.73
C ASN A 89 -36.95 -2.19 28.63
N ARG A 90 -37.05 -0.86 28.72
CA ARG A 90 -38.04 -0.18 29.54
C ARG A 90 -39.48 -0.48 29.17
N GLU A 91 -39.73 -0.92 27.94
CA GLU A 91 -41.07 -1.26 27.44
C GLU A 91 -41.40 -2.75 27.61
N GLY A 92 -40.53 -3.50 28.32
CA GLY A 92 -40.71 -4.95 28.55
C GLY A 92 -40.32 -5.83 27.33
N ARG A 93 -39.71 -5.28 26.27
CA ARG A 93 -39.29 -6.03 25.11
C ARG A 93 -37.96 -6.74 25.38
N LEU A 94 -37.90 -8.01 25.08
CA LEU A 94 -36.68 -8.81 25.14
C LEU A 94 -35.78 -8.49 23.92
N LEU A 95 -34.54 -8.09 24.21
CA LEU A 95 -33.48 -7.81 23.21
C LEU A 95 -32.32 -8.78 23.43
N LYS A 96 -31.74 -9.25 22.36
CA LYS A 96 -30.59 -10.18 22.39
C LYS A 96 -29.38 -9.53 21.73
N TYR A 97 -28.26 -9.53 22.46
CA TYR A 97 -27.00 -8.96 21.99
C TYR A 97 -25.81 -9.92 22.18
N PRO A 98 -24.90 -10.05 21.21
CA PRO A 98 -23.65 -10.80 21.36
C PRO A 98 -22.57 -9.92 22.02
N GLN A 99 -22.78 -9.50 23.27
CA GLN A 99 -21.95 -8.45 23.88
C GLN A 99 -20.61 -8.93 24.42
N ASP A 100 -20.54 -10.15 24.95
CA ASP A 100 -19.40 -10.54 25.76
C ASP A 100 -18.73 -11.80 25.21
N LYS A 101 -17.39 -11.81 25.29
CA LYS A 101 -16.61 -13.02 25.16
C LYS A 101 -16.92 -13.94 26.34
N LYS A 102 -17.55 -15.08 26.08
CA LYS A 102 -17.93 -16.06 27.10
C LYS A 102 -17.15 -17.34 26.90
N VAL A 103 -16.98 -18.14 27.99
CA VAL A 103 -16.42 -19.47 27.90
C VAL A 103 -17.23 -20.30 26.92
N GLY A 104 -16.57 -20.87 25.93
CA GLY A 104 -17.16 -21.72 24.90
C GLY A 104 -17.60 -20.99 23.61
N ASN A 105 -17.46 -19.67 23.52
CA ASN A 105 -17.70 -18.92 22.30
C ASN A 105 -16.56 -17.96 21.90
N GLU A 106 -15.40 -18.11 22.51
CA GLU A 106 -14.25 -17.22 22.28
C GLU A 106 -13.85 -17.19 20.79
N ASP A 107 -13.84 -18.33 20.13
CA ASP A 107 -13.43 -18.43 18.72
C ASP A 107 -14.42 -17.69 17.80
N VAL A 108 -15.73 -17.86 18.03
CA VAL A 108 -16.77 -17.15 17.29
C VAL A 108 -16.66 -15.64 17.51
N TYR A 109 -16.54 -15.25 18.78
CA TYR A 109 -16.44 -13.84 19.20
C TYR A 109 -15.22 -13.17 18.57
N ASN A 110 -14.05 -13.78 18.67
CA ASN A 110 -12.82 -13.25 18.09
C ASN A 110 -12.93 -13.18 16.56
N TRP A 111 -13.36 -14.25 15.91
CA TRP A 111 -13.50 -14.30 14.46
C TRP A 111 -14.44 -13.20 13.91
N LEU A 112 -15.58 -12.95 14.56
CA LEU A 112 -16.53 -11.91 14.15
C LEU A 112 -15.97 -10.49 14.38
N ARG A 113 -15.07 -10.30 15.31
CA ARG A 113 -14.37 -9.02 15.52
C ARG A 113 -13.23 -8.79 14.55
N GLU A 114 -12.60 -9.85 14.13
CA GLU A 114 -11.45 -9.84 13.23
C GLU A 114 -11.82 -9.83 11.75
N ASN A 115 -13.08 -10.13 11.40
CA ASN A 115 -13.51 -10.29 10.01
C ASN A 115 -14.78 -9.48 9.68
N PRO A 116 -14.84 -8.85 8.49
CA PRO A 116 -13.72 -8.69 7.57
C PRO A 116 -12.67 -7.71 8.12
N HIS A 117 -11.42 -7.88 7.75
CA HIS A 117 -10.32 -6.99 8.08
C HIS A 117 -9.75 -6.29 6.84
N ARG A 118 -9.04 -5.20 7.03
CA ARG A 118 -8.33 -4.49 5.96
C ARG A 118 -7.24 -5.38 5.37
N LEU A 119 -6.97 -5.19 4.09
CA LEU A 119 -5.93 -5.90 3.35
C LEU A 119 -4.85 -4.93 2.92
N ASN A 120 -3.60 -5.22 3.29
CA ASN A 120 -2.44 -4.58 2.68
C ASN A 120 -2.25 -5.17 1.28
N LEU A 121 -2.43 -4.36 0.25
CA LEU A 121 -2.56 -4.84 -1.13
C LEU A 121 -1.21 -5.20 -1.76
N VAL A 122 -0.18 -4.44 -1.46
CA VAL A 122 1.17 -4.63 -2.02
C VAL A 122 2.18 -3.84 -1.18
N ARG A 123 3.36 -4.40 -0.99
CA ARG A 123 4.56 -3.69 -0.50
C ARG A 123 5.44 -3.33 -1.68
N VAL A 124 5.90 -2.09 -1.74
CA VAL A 124 6.82 -1.58 -2.75
C VAL A 124 8.11 -1.18 -2.06
N ARG A 125 9.22 -1.85 -2.36
CA ARG A 125 10.49 -1.59 -1.68
C ARG A 125 11.68 -1.59 -2.62
N LEU A 126 12.74 -0.90 -2.23
CA LEU A 126 14.05 -1.00 -2.87
C LEU A 126 14.78 -2.24 -2.35
N GLN A 127 15.62 -2.79 -3.20
CA GLN A 127 16.53 -3.88 -2.85
C GLN A 127 17.91 -3.60 -3.45
N TRP A 128 18.96 -3.81 -2.65
CA TRP A 128 20.35 -3.69 -3.10
C TRP A 128 20.88 -5.06 -3.49
N GLU A 129 21.12 -5.30 -4.77
CA GLU A 129 21.49 -6.62 -5.28
C GLU A 129 20.55 -7.71 -4.71
N GLU A 130 21.08 -8.70 -3.96
CA GLU A 130 20.28 -9.74 -3.32
C GLU A 130 20.03 -9.47 -1.81
N GLU A 131 20.41 -8.28 -1.31
CA GLU A 131 20.33 -7.92 0.11
C GLU A 131 19.17 -6.96 0.38
N SER A 132 18.57 -7.08 1.57
CA SER A 132 17.67 -6.06 2.10
C SER A 132 18.45 -4.81 2.50
N ILE A 133 17.84 -3.66 2.34
CA ILE A 133 18.39 -2.35 2.75
C ILE A 133 17.90 -2.08 4.16
N SER A 134 18.84 -1.77 5.06
CA SER A 134 18.56 -1.34 6.44
C SER A 134 18.67 0.18 6.60
N ALA A 135 18.24 0.70 7.74
CA ALA A 135 18.37 2.12 8.08
C ALA A 135 19.83 2.60 8.06
N GLU A 136 20.78 1.73 8.41
CA GLU A 136 22.22 2.05 8.43
C GLU A 136 22.81 2.23 7.02
N ASP A 137 22.19 1.63 5.99
CA ASP A 137 22.60 1.79 4.60
C ASP A 137 22.20 3.15 4.00
N ILE A 138 21.30 3.91 4.69
CA ILE A 138 20.69 5.13 4.16
C ILE A 138 21.27 6.37 4.86
N THR A 139 21.71 7.33 4.07
CA THR A 139 22.27 8.61 4.56
C THR A 139 21.81 9.79 3.71
N GLY A 140 22.05 11.03 4.18
CA GLY A 140 21.79 12.25 3.42
C GLY A 140 20.33 12.44 3.04
N VAL A 141 19.42 12.09 3.96
CA VAL A 141 17.99 12.03 3.70
C VAL A 141 17.33 13.41 3.73
N ARG A 142 16.44 13.65 2.77
CA ARG A 142 15.47 14.72 2.76
C ARG A 142 14.20 14.24 2.06
N GLN A 143 13.09 14.34 2.74
CA GLN A 143 11.79 13.99 2.17
C GLN A 143 10.83 15.16 2.37
N GLU A 144 10.07 15.51 1.32
CA GLU A 144 9.07 16.58 1.36
C GLU A 144 7.80 16.12 0.68
N LEU A 145 6.67 16.21 1.38
CA LEU A 145 5.35 16.06 0.77
C LEU A 145 4.85 17.44 0.33
N VAL A 146 4.84 17.67 -0.98
CA VAL A 146 4.28 18.88 -1.57
C VAL A 146 2.76 18.75 -1.60
N LEU A 147 2.10 19.26 -0.55
CA LEU A 147 0.67 19.06 -0.31
C LEU A 147 -0.21 19.52 -1.47
N TYR A 148 0.13 20.65 -2.11
CA TYR A 148 -0.63 21.18 -3.24
C TYR A 148 -0.53 20.30 -4.50
N GLU A 149 0.55 19.56 -4.66
CA GLU A 149 0.77 18.64 -5.79
C GLU A 149 0.34 17.21 -5.47
N GLY A 150 0.22 16.84 -4.18
CA GLY A 150 0.02 15.47 -3.74
C GLY A 150 1.20 14.56 -4.05
N ILE A 151 2.40 15.11 -4.19
CA ILE A 151 3.62 14.36 -4.54
C ILE A 151 4.61 14.38 -3.39
N LEU A 152 5.12 13.19 -3.06
CA LEU A 152 6.20 12.96 -2.11
C LEU A 152 7.53 12.94 -2.86
N TYR A 153 8.44 13.82 -2.50
CA TYR A 153 9.80 13.91 -3.02
C TYR A 153 10.78 13.40 -1.97
N SER A 154 11.58 12.40 -2.31
CA SER A 154 12.58 11.78 -1.42
C SER A 154 13.95 11.82 -2.06
N GLU A 155 14.93 12.38 -1.37
CA GLU A 155 16.34 12.41 -1.73
C GLU A 155 17.14 11.75 -0.61
N PHE A 156 18.00 10.81 -0.96
CA PHE A 156 18.81 10.04 -0.02
C PHE A 156 19.98 9.37 -0.74
N GLN A 157 20.86 8.75 0.03
CA GLN A 157 21.91 7.88 -0.51
C GLN A 157 21.75 6.47 0.04
N ILE A 158 21.95 5.46 -0.80
CA ILE A 158 22.11 4.07 -0.39
C ILE A 158 23.55 3.68 -0.65
N ARG A 159 24.30 3.34 0.42
CA ARG A 159 25.72 2.93 0.31
C ARG A 159 26.52 3.89 -0.57
N ASN A 160 26.38 5.22 -0.32
CA ASN A 160 26.98 6.34 -1.06
C ASN A 160 26.49 6.53 -2.51
N ASN A 161 25.43 5.85 -2.96
CA ASN A 161 24.83 6.10 -4.26
C ASN A 161 23.59 6.99 -4.10
N ALA A 162 23.61 8.16 -4.74
CA ALA A 162 22.49 9.09 -4.69
C ALA A 162 21.23 8.51 -5.34
N CYS A 163 20.10 8.70 -4.67
CA CYS A 163 18.78 8.27 -5.11
C CYS A 163 17.79 9.43 -4.99
N ARG A 164 16.92 9.59 -5.99
CA ARG A 164 15.77 10.48 -5.96
C ARG A 164 14.53 9.71 -6.30
N VAL A 165 13.52 9.80 -5.44
CA VAL A 165 12.23 9.14 -5.66
C VAL A 165 11.13 10.18 -5.62
N ARG A 166 10.20 10.08 -6.56
CA ARG A 166 8.92 10.80 -6.54
C ARG A 166 7.80 9.77 -6.43
N THR A 167 6.92 9.96 -5.46
CA THR A 167 5.78 9.07 -5.21
C THR A 167 4.49 9.85 -5.27
N ALA A 168 3.50 9.35 -6.00
CA ALA A 168 2.20 9.98 -6.15
C ALA A 168 1.08 8.95 -6.25
N CYS A 169 -0.14 9.38 -5.94
CA CYS A 169 -1.38 8.65 -6.19
C CYS A 169 -2.23 9.42 -7.20
N HIS A 170 -2.91 8.71 -8.10
CA HIS A 170 -3.86 9.30 -9.04
C HIS A 170 -5.07 9.87 -8.27
N ASN A 171 -5.50 11.09 -8.60
CA ASN A 171 -6.52 11.81 -7.82
C ASN A 171 -7.98 11.66 -8.31
N GLU A 172 -8.22 11.02 -9.44
CA GLU A 172 -9.54 10.98 -10.08
C GLU A 172 -10.23 9.60 -9.91
N GLY A 173 -10.35 9.11 -8.67
CA GLY A 173 -11.09 7.86 -8.38
C GLY A 173 -10.49 6.59 -9.01
N ARG A 174 -9.20 6.61 -9.35
CA ARG A 174 -8.45 5.44 -9.81
C ARG A 174 -7.36 5.11 -8.81
N ASP A 175 -7.35 3.87 -8.36
CA ASP A 175 -6.35 3.38 -7.40
C ASP A 175 -5.05 3.06 -8.12
N ILE A 176 -4.31 4.12 -8.53
CA ILE A 176 -3.03 3.99 -9.22
C ILE A 176 -1.95 4.75 -8.45
N LEU A 177 -0.93 4.03 -8.05
CA LEU A 177 0.31 4.57 -7.50
C LEU A 177 1.34 4.77 -8.61
N ALA A 178 2.18 5.79 -8.48
CA ALA A 178 3.30 6.03 -9.36
C ALA A 178 4.57 6.32 -8.57
N PHE A 179 5.68 5.79 -9.07
CA PHE A 179 7.02 5.98 -8.53
C PHE A 179 7.96 6.31 -9.69
N SER A 180 8.80 7.32 -9.49
CA SER A 180 9.88 7.65 -10.42
C SER A 180 11.18 7.64 -9.63
N LEU A 181 12.06 6.69 -9.92
CA LEU A 181 13.36 6.52 -9.26
C LEU A 181 14.48 6.90 -10.22
N GLU A 182 15.41 7.73 -9.76
CA GLU A 182 16.63 8.13 -10.46
C GLU A 182 17.86 7.81 -9.61
N SER A 183 18.81 7.05 -10.16
CA SER A 183 20.10 6.70 -9.54
C SER A 183 21.04 6.07 -10.57
N GLU A 184 22.34 6.36 -10.50
CA GLU A 184 23.36 5.65 -11.28
C GLU A 184 23.43 4.15 -10.95
N ALA A 185 23.15 3.80 -9.68
CA ALA A 185 23.13 2.41 -9.22
C ALA A 185 22.03 1.53 -9.89
N LEU A 186 21.01 2.14 -10.50
CA LEU A 186 20.02 1.42 -11.33
C LEU A 186 20.66 0.83 -12.59
N LYS A 187 21.47 1.64 -13.31
CA LYS A 187 22.19 1.23 -14.52
C LYS A 187 23.19 0.11 -14.22
N GLU A 188 23.81 0.17 -13.07
CA GLU A 188 24.73 -0.86 -12.58
C GLU A 188 24.02 -2.12 -12.06
N LYS A 189 22.68 -2.11 -12.03
CA LYS A 189 21.81 -3.17 -11.51
C LYS A 189 22.04 -3.48 -10.02
N LYS A 190 22.61 -2.54 -9.27
CA LYS A 190 22.77 -2.64 -7.83
C LYS A 190 21.46 -2.40 -7.09
N ILE A 191 20.61 -1.50 -7.62
CA ILE A 191 19.28 -1.23 -7.07
C ILE A 191 18.21 -1.78 -8.00
N SER A 192 17.19 -2.40 -7.41
CA SER A 192 15.96 -2.86 -8.06
C SER A 192 14.75 -2.50 -7.20
N ILE A 193 13.57 -2.53 -7.80
CA ILE A 193 12.30 -2.37 -7.06
C ILE A 193 11.65 -3.74 -6.92
N VAL A 194 11.20 -4.07 -5.72
CA VAL A 194 10.53 -5.32 -5.41
C VAL A 194 9.09 -5.03 -5.00
N LEU A 195 8.17 -5.81 -5.54
CA LEU A 195 6.75 -5.81 -5.20
C LEU A 195 6.42 -7.13 -4.52
N ASP A 196 6.01 -7.07 -3.25
CA ASP A 196 5.60 -8.23 -2.47
C ASP A 196 4.10 -8.15 -2.18
N PHE A 197 3.40 -9.27 -2.38
CA PHE A 197 1.95 -9.38 -2.21
C PHE A 197 1.62 -10.33 -1.05
N PRO A 198 1.10 -9.84 0.09
CA PRO A 198 0.86 -10.65 1.28
C PRO A 198 -0.46 -11.44 1.21
N TYR A 199 -0.62 -12.36 2.15
CA TYR A 199 -1.93 -12.82 2.62
C TYR A 199 -2.49 -11.83 3.63
N GLY A 200 -3.81 -11.84 3.88
CA GLY A 200 -4.45 -10.93 4.83
C GLY A 200 -4.28 -11.33 6.28
N ALA A 201 -4.20 -10.35 7.17
CA ALA A 201 -4.20 -10.53 8.63
C ALA A 201 -5.07 -9.46 9.29
N SER A 202 -5.61 -9.79 10.47
CA SER A 202 -6.47 -8.91 11.26
C SER A 202 -5.71 -7.97 12.19
N ASP A 203 -4.38 -8.05 12.19
CA ASP A 203 -3.52 -7.14 12.95
C ASP A 203 -3.34 -5.77 12.26
N ILE A 204 -2.58 -4.89 12.91
CA ILE A 204 -2.34 -3.51 12.44
C ILE A 204 -1.61 -3.46 11.08
N THR A 205 -0.86 -4.51 10.71
CA THR A 205 -0.14 -4.57 9.43
C THR A 205 -1.04 -4.98 8.27
N ALA A 206 -2.21 -5.54 8.56
CA ALA A 206 -3.17 -6.09 7.59
C ALA A 206 -2.53 -7.08 6.61
N SER A 207 -1.47 -7.76 7.03
CA SER A 207 -0.66 -8.63 6.17
C SER A 207 0.01 -9.77 6.93
N ASP A 208 -0.08 -10.99 6.38
CA ASP A 208 0.66 -12.17 6.86
C ASP A 208 1.59 -12.65 5.74
N TRP A 209 2.88 -12.46 5.93
CA TRP A 209 3.94 -12.80 4.97
C TRP A 209 4.37 -14.26 5.02
N THR A 210 3.83 -15.04 5.97
CA THR A 210 4.21 -16.45 6.20
C THR A 210 3.29 -17.45 5.51
N GLN A 211 2.10 -17.01 5.04
CA GLN A 211 1.02 -17.86 4.52
C GLN A 211 1.06 -17.99 2.98
N ASN A 212 2.23 -18.24 2.41
CA ASN A 212 2.42 -18.29 0.95
C ASN A 212 1.53 -19.31 0.23
N ASP A 213 1.14 -20.39 0.90
CA ASP A 213 0.32 -21.45 0.31
C ASP A 213 -1.19 -21.19 0.40
N ARG A 214 -1.60 -20.11 1.10
CA ARG A 214 -3.02 -19.78 1.32
C ARG A 214 -3.59 -18.80 0.31
N HIS A 215 -2.76 -18.24 -0.54
CA HIS A 215 -3.17 -17.30 -1.57
C HIS A 215 -2.44 -17.56 -2.89
N ARG A 216 -2.97 -17.01 -3.96
CA ARG A 216 -2.42 -17.22 -5.30
C ARG A 216 -2.20 -15.90 -6.02
N THR A 217 -1.06 -15.82 -6.74
CA THR A 217 -0.76 -14.75 -7.69
C THR A 217 -0.65 -15.35 -9.08
N THR A 218 -1.64 -15.10 -9.91
CA THR A 218 -1.68 -15.60 -11.29
C THR A 218 -1.35 -14.46 -12.24
N ILE A 219 -0.37 -14.69 -13.14
CA ILE A 219 -0.06 -13.75 -14.21
C ILE A 219 -1.08 -13.99 -15.33
N LEU A 220 -1.87 -12.96 -15.65
CA LEU A 220 -2.86 -12.99 -16.73
C LEU A 220 -2.27 -12.48 -18.05
N GLN A 221 -1.41 -11.47 -17.98
CA GLN A 221 -0.72 -10.88 -19.13
C GLN A 221 0.68 -10.46 -18.70
N THR A 222 1.65 -10.59 -19.59
CA THR A 222 3.03 -10.17 -19.34
C THR A 222 3.73 -9.72 -20.61
N SER A 223 4.56 -8.71 -20.47
CA SER A 223 5.60 -8.27 -21.39
C SER A 223 6.84 -7.88 -20.58
N ASP A 224 7.88 -7.36 -21.23
CA ASP A 224 9.05 -6.89 -20.48
C ASP A 224 8.71 -5.74 -19.52
N GLU A 225 7.85 -4.80 -19.93
CA GLU A 225 7.51 -3.60 -19.18
C GLU A 225 6.14 -3.66 -18.48
N LYS A 226 5.25 -4.60 -18.85
CA LYS A 226 3.89 -4.64 -18.31
C LYS A 226 3.54 -6.03 -17.79
N MET A 227 2.83 -6.06 -16.68
CA MET A 227 2.30 -7.29 -16.11
C MET A 227 0.92 -7.04 -15.51
N LEU A 228 -0.01 -7.96 -15.74
CA LEU A 228 -1.32 -7.96 -15.10
C LEU A 228 -1.44 -9.21 -14.25
N LEU A 229 -1.73 -9.03 -12.98
CA LEU A 229 -1.89 -10.08 -11.99
C LEU A 229 -3.35 -10.21 -11.57
N TRP A 230 -3.73 -11.45 -11.27
CA TRP A 230 -4.92 -11.79 -10.52
C TRP A 230 -4.50 -12.35 -9.16
N ARG A 231 -4.95 -11.71 -8.11
CA ARG A 231 -4.68 -12.07 -6.72
C ARG A 231 -5.91 -12.71 -6.12
N GLN A 232 -5.76 -13.88 -5.53
CA GLN A 232 -6.84 -14.65 -4.90
C GLN A 232 -6.45 -15.01 -3.47
N LEU A 233 -7.29 -14.64 -2.51
CA LEU A 233 -7.13 -14.87 -1.08
C LEU A 233 -8.43 -15.46 -0.55
N ASP A 234 -8.51 -16.77 -0.37
CA ASP A 234 -9.74 -17.49 -0.01
C ASP A 234 -10.90 -17.20 -0.98
N ARG A 235 -11.92 -16.39 -0.57
CA ARG A 235 -13.02 -15.94 -1.43
C ARG A 235 -12.89 -14.53 -1.95
N ASP A 236 -11.86 -13.81 -1.48
CA ASP A 236 -11.59 -12.45 -1.90
C ASP A 236 -10.59 -12.44 -3.04
N GLU A 237 -10.75 -11.48 -3.94
CA GLU A 237 -9.86 -11.34 -5.09
C GLU A 237 -9.70 -9.88 -5.48
N TYR A 238 -8.58 -9.60 -6.14
CA TYR A 238 -8.33 -8.32 -6.77
C TYR A 238 -7.31 -8.44 -7.90
N TYR A 239 -7.20 -7.40 -8.69
CA TYR A 239 -6.26 -7.31 -9.81
C TYR A 239 -5.21 -6.25 -9.55
N ALA A 240 -3.99 -6.51 -10.01
CA ALA A 240 -2.88 -5.56 -9.95
C ALA A 240 -2.23 -5.48 -11.33
N GLY A 241 -2.31 -4.32 -11.96
CA GLY A 241 -1.56 -3.99 -13.15
C GLY A 241 -0.26 -3.30 -12.77
N ILE A 242 0.84 -3.65 -13.41
CA ILE A 242 2.15 -3.05 -13.23
C ILE A 242 2.68 -2.59 -14.59
N TYR A 243 3.16 -1.34 -14.64
CA TYR A 243 3.85 -0.81 -15.81
C TYR A 243 5.19 -0.22 -15.37
N ALA A 244 6.28 -0.78 -15.88
CA ALA A 244 7.67 -0.41 -15.57
C ALA A 244 8.33 0.20 -16.81
N GLN A 245 8.05 1.47 -17.08
CA GLN A 245 8.62 2.20 -18.20
C GLN A 245 10.13 2.40 -18.00
N GLY A 246 10.91 1.92 -18.94
CA GLY A 246 12.38 1.91 -18.85
C GLY A 246 12.91 0.77 -17.97
N GLY A 247 12.13 -0.28 -17.75
CA GLY A 247 12.50 -1.42 -16.92
C GLY A 247 12.09 -2.76 -17.49
N LYS A 248 12.36 -3.81 -16.72
CA LYS A 248 11.98 -5.18 -17.00
C LYS A 248 11.45 -5.85 -15.74
N ILE A 249 10.22 -6.37 -15.82
CA ILE A 249 9.55 -7.06 -14.73
C ILE A 249 9.88 -8.55 -14.77
N ARG A 250 10.28 -9.13 -13.63
CA ARG A 250 10.49 -10.55 -13.44
C ARG A 250 9.72 -11.07 -12.25
N LYS A 251 9.19 -12.28 -12.35
CA LYS A 251 8.65 -13.01 -11.21
C LYS A 251 9.80 -13.75 -10.52
N GLU A 252 10.01 -13.49 -9.22
CA GLU A 252 11.07 -14.15 -8.44
C GLU A 252 10.51 -15.19 -7.47
N GLY A 253 9.36 -14.94 -6.88
CA GLY A 253 8.70 -15.86 -5.94
C GLY A 253 7.26 -16.15 -6.31
N SER A 254 6.55 -16.87 -5.45
CA SER A 254 5.12 -17.15 -5.64
C SER A 254 4.31 -15.85 -5.70
N HIS A 255 4.71 -14.85 -4.88
CA HIS A 255 4.00 -13.59 -4.69
C HIS A 255 4.91 -12.37 -4.79
N THR A 256 6.11 -12.52 -5.35
CA THR A 256 7.13 -11.47 -5.45
C THR A 256 7.47 -11.21 -6.91
N LEU A 257 7.48 -9.94 -7.27
CA LEU A 257 8.00 -9.44 -8.53
C LEU A 257 9.23 -8.56 -8.27
N ARG A 258 10.18 -8.59 -9.18
CA ARG A 258 11.34 -7.70 -9.16
C ARG A 258 11.45 -6.95 -10.48
N ILE A 259 11.77 -5.66 -10.40
CA ILE A 259 11.84 -4.75 -11.53
C ILE A 259 13.25 -4.20 -11.63
N PHE A 260 13.89 -4.44 -12.75
CA PHE A 260 15.23 -3.97 -13.08
C PHE A 260 15.14 -2.83 -14.07
N ALA A 261 15.90 -1.76 -13.86
CA ALA A 261 15.99 -0.66 -14.81
C ALA A 261 16.87 -0.99 -16.01
N ASN A 262 16.58 -0.36 -17.15
CA ASN A 262 17.43 -0.40 -18.35
C ASN A 262 18.46 0.75 -18.37
N GLY A 263 18.36 1.74 -17.46
CA GLY A 263 19.22 2.91 -17.38
C GLY A 263 19.24 3.49 -15.98
N GLU A 264 19.54 4.78 -15.85
CA GLU A 264 19.63 5.51 -14.57
C GLU A 264 18.27 5.98 -14.04
N LYS A 265 17.19 5.78 -14.80
CA LYS A 265 15.83 6.13 -14.44
C LYS A 265 14.89 4.96 -14.62
N LEU A 266 13.97 4.79 -13.68
CA LEU A 266 12.90 3.79 -13.69
C LEU A 266 11.60 4.45 -13.23
N ASP A 267 10.61 4.46 -14.12
CA ASP A 267 9.26 4.94 -13.84
C ASP A 267 8.32 3.74 -13.73
N ILE A 268 7.65 3.57 -12.60
CA ILE A 268 6.66 2.50 -12.42
C ILE A 268 5.30 3.05 -12.02
N SER A 269 4.24 2.38 -12.45
CA SER A 269 2.91 2.56 -11.93
C SER A 269 2.30 1.23 -11.54
N ILE A 270 1.43 1.26 -10.51
CA ILE A 270 0.73 0.09 -9.99
C ILE A 270 -0.75 0.47 -9.89
N ALA A 271 -1.58 -0.15 -10.73
CA ALA A 271 -3.03 0.03 -10.73
C ALA A 271 -3.69 -1.13 -10.00
N LEU A 272 -4.55 -0.83 -9.02
CA LEU A 272 -5.22 -1.80 -8.17
C LEU A 272 -6.74 -1.72 -8.35
N GLY A 273 -7.43 -2.85 -8.31
CA GLY A 273 -8.88 -2.86 -8.41
C GLY A 273 -9.53 -4.21 -8.21
N LYS A 274 -10.81 -4.21 -7.84
CA LYS A 274 -11.63 -5.42 -7.75
C LYS A 274 -12.00 -6.01 -9.12
N GLN A 275 -11.98 -5.18 -10.14
CA GLN A 275 -12.27 -5.60 -11.52
C GLN A 275 -11.02 -5.46 -12.36
N LYS A 276 -10.88 -6.33 -13.34
CA LYS A 276 -9.71 -6.38 -14.23
C LYS A 276 -9.44 -5.05 -14.94
N GLU A 277 -10.50 -4.38 -15.36
CA GLU A 277 -10.46 -3.10 -16.08
C GLU A 277 -9.91 -1.96 -15.22
N GLN A 278 -10.09 -2.03 -13.90
CA GLN A 278 -9.55 -1.06 -12.95
C GLN A 278 -8.02 -1.16 -12.79
N ALA A 279 -7.45 -2.34 -13.10
CA ALA A 279 -6.01 -2.59 -13.07
C ALA A 279 -5.27 -2.19 -14.35
N GLU A 280 -5.88 -1.37 -15.22
CA GLU A 280 -5.22 -0.79 -16.38
C GLU A 280 -4.30 0.36 -15.95
N CYS A 281 -2.99 0.19 -16.21
CA CYS A 281 -1.99 1.17 -15.84
C CYS A 281 -1.95 2.37 -16.80
N LEU A 282 -1.78 3.55 -16.22
CA LEU A 282 -1.26 4.74 -16.88
C LEU A 282 0.27 4.78 -16.73
N SER A 283 0.96 5.61 -17.49
CA SER A 283 2.37 5.89 -17.20
C SER A 283 2.53 6.65 -15.88
N ALA A 284 3.67 6.49 -15.22
CA ALA A 284 3.93 7.21 -13.96
C ALA A 284 3.80 8.73 -14.12
N GLN A 285 4.20 9.27 -15.28
CA GLN A 285 4.07 10.69 -15.58
C GLN A 285 2.60 11.16 -15.68
N GLU A 286 1.71 10.33 -16.27
CA GLU A 286 0.27 10.65 -16.34
C GLU A 286 -0.34 10.66 -14.94
N VAL A 287 0.03 9.71 -14.08
CA VAL A 287 -0.42 9.66 -12.68
C VAL A 287 0.04 10.88 -11.90
N MET A 288 1.32 11.27 -12.03
CA MET A 288 1.87 12.47 -11.37
C MET A 288 1.21 13.76 -11.87
N ASN A 289 0.90 13.83 -13.17
CA ASN A 289 0.19 14.97 -13.74
C ASN A 289 -1.28 15.02 -13.27
N ALA A 290 -1.92 13.88 -13.07
CA ALA A 290 -3.26 13.79 -12.49
C ALA A 290 -3.25 14.25 -11.03
N SER A 291 -2.31 13.78 -10.22
CA SER A 291 -2.13 14.20 -8.82
C SER A 291 -2.07 15.73 -8.69
N LYS A 292 -1.24 16.39 -9.51
CA LYS A 292 -1.10 17.86 -9.51
C LYS A 292 -2.38 18.65 -9.85
N ARG A 293 -3.31 18.04 -10.58
CA ARG A 293 -4.59 18.70 -10.96
C ARG A 293 -5.63 18.69 -9.85
N GLY A 294 -5.42 17.90 -8.81
CA GLY A 294 -6.32 17.81 -7.65
C GLY A 294 -6.09 18.88 -6.59
N GLY A 295 -4.97 19.62 -6.67
CA GLY A 295 -4.59 20.67 -5.72
C GLY A 295 -5.24 22.03 -5.96
#